data_3b731c1c456bfb96eb2e88095d24ec0b
#
_entry.id   3b731c1c456bfb96eb2e88095d24ec0b
#
_cell.length_a   1.000
_cell.length_b   1.000
_cell.length_c   1.000
_cell.angle_alpha   90.00
_cell.angle_beta   90.00
_cell.angle_gamma   90.00
#
_symmetry.space_group_name_H-M   'P 1'
#
loop_
_entity.id
_entity.type
_entity.pdbx_description
1 polymer ?
#
loop_
_entity_poly.entity_id
_entity_poly.type
_entity_poly.pdbx_seq_one_letter_code
_entity_poly.pdbx_strand_id
1 'polypeptide(L)'
;PIDLANPKSNEKNPGYLPEERAWMDIFTNSGYADTFRHFCQEPAKYTWWSYRFRAREKNIGWRLDYHCVNDSFLPKIKESLILDGVMGSDHCPVKLIY
;
A
#
# COMPACT_ATOMS: atom_id res chain seq x y z
N PRO A 1 -4.10 -2.58 -8.63
CA PRO A 1 -5.14 -3.59 -8.28
C PRO A 1 -4.73 -4.53 -7.15
N ILE A 2 -3.45 -4.88 -7.02
CA ILE A 2 -3.02 -5.81 -5.95
C ILE A 2 -2.99 -5.18 -4.56
N ASP A 3 -3.15 -3.85 -4.47
CA ASP A 3 -3.08 -3.09 -3.22
C ASP A 3 -4.42 -2.97 -2.50
N LEU A 4 -5.47 -3.58 -3.00
CA LEU A 4 -6.76 -3.64 -2.32
C LEU A 4 -7.52 -4.92 -2.65
N ALA A 5 -8.39 -5.33 -1.71
CA ALA A 5 -9.32 -6.42 -1.94
C ALA A 5 -10.48 -5.95 -2.82
N ASN A 6 -11.01 -6.84 -3.65
CA ASN A 6 -12.18 -6.59 -4.49
C ASN A 6 -12.03 -5.34 -5.39
N PRO A 7 -11.00 -5.27 -6.25
CA PRO A 7 -10.74 -4.05 -7.02
C PRO A 7 -11.90 -3.65 -7.93
N LYS A 8 -12.59 -4.60 -8.57
CA LYS A 8 -13.72 -4.28 -9.46
C LYS A 8 -14.84 -3.55 -8.75
N SER A 9 -15.20 -3.96 -7.53
CA SER A 9 -16.27 -3.33 -6.78
C SER A 9 -15.89 -1.96 -6.21
N ASN A 10 -14.60 -1.61 -6.22
CA ASN A 10 -14.09 -0.36 -5.69
C ASN A 10 -13.66 0.65 -6.75
N GLU A 11 -13.86 0.39 -8.04
CA GLU A 11 -13.40 1.27 -9.14
C GLU A 11 -13.97 2.68 -9.09
N LYS A 12 -15.14 2.87 -8.45
CA LYS A 12 -15.80 4.18 -8.31
C LYS A 12 -15.61 4.80 -6.93
N ASN A 13 -14.85 4.16 -6.04
CA ASN A 13 -14.64 4.65 -4.70
C ASN A 13 -13.40 5.55 -4.61
N PRO A 14 -13.45 6.66 -3.81
CA PRO A 14 -12.27 7.46 -3.54
C PRO A 14 -11.10 6.60 -3.05
N GLY A 15 -9.89 6.89 -3.52
CA GLY A 15 -8.68 6.12 -3.26
C GLY A 15 -8.38 5.09 -4.34
N TYR A 16 -9.38 4.71 -5.15
CA TYR A 16 -9.19 3.77 -6.26
C TYR A 16 -9.85 4.24 -7.56
N LEU A 17 -10.11 5.52 -7.69
CA LEU A 17 -10.62 6.09 -8.94
C LEU A 17 -9.58 5.94 -10.06
N PRO A 18 -10.00 5.78 -11.31
CA PRO A 18 -9.06 5.63 -12.43
C PRO A 18 -8.01 6.74 -12.51
N GLU A 19 -8.38 7.99 -12.25
CA GLU A 19 -7.47 9.14 -12.26
C GLU A 19 -6.47 9.09 -11.10
N GLU A 20 -6.87 8.60 -9.93
CA GLU A 20 -5.98 8.43 -8.79
C GLU A 20 -4.93 7.34 -9.07
N ARG A 21 -5.36 6.25 -9.69
CA ARG A 21 -4.47 5.15 -10.10
C ARG A 21 -3.48 5.62 -11.17
N ALA A 22 -3.97 6.38 -12.15
CA ALA A 22 -3.12 6.94 -13.20
C ALA A 22 -2.08 7.91 -12.61
N TRP A 23 -2.46 8.71 -11.62
CA TRP A 23 -1.55 9.62 -10.96
C TRP A 23 -0.42 8.87 -10.23
N MET A 24 -0.74 7.78 -9.55
CA MET A 24 0.27 6.96 -8.86
C MET A 24 1.26 6.37 -9.85
N ASP A 25 0.80 5.93 -11.03
CA ASP A 25 1.67 5.44 -12.10
C ASP A 25 2.60 6.56 -12.60
N ILE A 26 2.08 7.77 -12.80
CA ILE A 26 2.88 8.94 -13.20
C ILE A 26 3.93 9.23 -12.13
N PHE A 27 3.55 9.22 -10.86
CA PHE A 27 4.45 9.50 -9.75
C PHE A 27 5.60 8.49 -9.70
N THR A 28 5.29 7.19 -9.75
CA THR A 28 6.31 6.15 -9.67
C THR A 28 7.18 6.06 -10.94
N ASN A 29 6.69 6.55 -12.09
CA ASN A 29 7.47 6.62 -13.32
C ASN A 29 8.27 7.94 -13.47
N SER A 30 8.16 8.84 -12.49
CA SER A 30 8.83 10.16 -12.52
C SER A 30 10.07 10.22 -11.65
N GLY A 31 10.71 9.09 -11.36
CA GLY A 31 11.95 9.03 -10.57
C GLY A 31 11.73 8.73 -9.09
N TYR A 32 10.55 8.23 -8.71
CA TYR A 32 10.21 7.81 -7.35
C TYR A 32 9.86 6.34 -7.31
N ALA A 33 10.18 5.69 -6.21
CA ALA A 33 9.91 4.27 -6.01
C ALA A 33 9.03 4.04 -4.78
N ASP A 34 8.04 3.15 -4.93
CA ASP A 34 7.28 2.58 -3.82
C ASP A 34 8.17 1.54 -3.15
N THR A 35 8.70 1.85 -1.96
CA THR A 35 9.71 1.02 -1.31
C THR A 35 9.19 -0.38 -0.97
N PHE A 36 7.94 -0.50 -0.53
CA PHE A 36 7.39 -1.81 -0.22
C PHE A 36 7.36 -2.72 -1.46
N ARG A 37 6.92 -2.20 -2.61
CA ARG A 37 6.85 -2.98 -3.85
C ARG A 37 8.21 -3.30 -4.44
N HIS A 38 9.25 -2.55 -4.09
CA HIS A 38 10.61 -2.91 -4.45
C HIS A 38 11.03 -4.25 -3.82
N PHE A 39 10.61 -4.52 -2.58
CA PHE A 39 10.97 -5.72 -1.84
C PHE A 39 9.94 -6.83 -1.91
N CYS A 40 8.67 -6.52 -2.18
CA CYS A 40 7.57 -7.49 -2.11
C CYS A 40 6.57 -7.27 -3.25
N GLN A 41 6.40 -8.29 -4.09
CA GLN A 41 5.46 -8.28 -5.21
C GLN A 41 4.19 -9.07 -4.91
N GLU A 42 4.03 -9.58 -3.70
CA GLU A 42 2.90 -10.41 -3.31
C GLU A 42 1.61 -9.60 -3.14
N PRO A 43 0.45 -10.15 -3.56
CA PRO A 43 -0.85 -9.55 -3.30
C PRO A 43 -1.28 -9.74 -1.84
N ALA A 44 -2.42 -9.15 -1.47
CA ALA A 44 -3.04 -9.30 -0.16
C ALA A 44 -2.18 -8.76 1.01
N LYS A 45 -1.39 -7.72 0.73
CA LYS A 45 -0.58 -6.99 1.72
C LYS A 45 -1.17 -5.60 1.87
N TYR A 46 -1.83 -5.32 3.00
CA TYR A 46 -2.61 -4.11 3.23
C TYR A 46 -2.16 -3.39 4.50
N THR A 47 -2.51 -2.10 4.58
CA THR A 47 -2.19 -1.25 5.75
C THR A 47 -3.44 -0.72 6.43
N TRP A 48 -4.61 -0.86 5.79
CA TRP A 48 -5.87 -0.37 6.31
C TRP A 48 -6.99 -1.37 6.07
N TRP A 49 -7.87 -1.51 7.05
CA TRP A 49 -9.09 -2.32 6.97
C TRP A 49 -10.23 -1.56 7.64
N SER A 50 -11.41 -1.60 7.02
CA SER A 50 -12.61 -1.05 7.66
C SER A 50 -12.90 -1.80 8.97
N TYR A 51 -13.47 -1.10 9.94
CA TYR A 51 -13.99 -1.76 11.15
C TYR A 51 -15.26 -2.59 10.88
N ARG A 52 -15.90 -2.39 9.73
CA ARG A 52 -17.14 -3.08 9.36
C ARG A 52 -16.86 -4.50 8.88
N PHE A 53 -17.80 -5.39 9.14
CA PHE A 53 -17.83 -6.75 8.59
C PHE A 53 -16.59 -7.60 8.91
N ARG A 54 -15.88 -7.28 9.99
CA ARG A 54 -14.64 -8.00 10.36
C ARG A 54 -13.63 -8.03 9.20
N ALA A 55 -13.49 -6.91 8.50
CA ALA A 55 -12.66 -6.83 7.30
C ALA A 55 -11.21 -7.23 7.58
N ARG A 56 -10.65 -6.87 8.74
CA ARG A 56 -9.27 -7.21 9.10
C ARG A 56 -9.07 -8.71 9.31
N GLU A 57 -10.01 -9.38 9.98
CA GLU A 57 -9.96 -10.83 10.18
C GLU A 57 -10.01 -11.58 8.85
N LYS A 58 -10.78 -11.07 7.89
CA LYS A 58 -10.94 -11.63 6.55
C LYS A 58 -9.86 -11.15 5.58
N ASN A 59 -8.99 -10.24 6.01
CA ASN A 59 -7.99 -9.56 5.20
C ASN A 59 -8.58 -8.89 3.95
N ILE A 60 -9.71 -8.21 4.12
CA ILE A 60 -10.32 -7.39 3.08
C ILE A 60 -9.91 -5.96 3.33
N GLY A 61 -8.77 -5.56 2.78
CA GLY A 61 -8.15 -4.29 3.09
C GLY A 61 -7.64 -3.55 1.86
N TRP A 62 -6.97 -2.43 2.15
CA TRP A 62 -6.31 -1.56 1.17
C TRP A 62 -4.91 -1.24 1.66
N ARG A 63 -3.97 -1.11 0.74
CA ARG A 63 -2.67 -0.53 1.04
C ARG A 63 -2.73 0.96 0.76
N LEU A 64 -2.88 1.76 1.81
CA LEU A 64 -3.03 3.21 1.75
C LEU A 64 -1.80 3.97 2.22
N ASP A 65 -0.94 3.34 3.01
CA ASP A 65 0.22 3.98 3.63
C ASP A 65 1.50 3.51 2.94
N TYR A 66 2.31 4.46 2.49
CA TYR A 66 3.49 4.20 1.67
C TYR A 66 4.70 4.96 2.19
N HIS A 67 5.88 4.40 1.95
CA HIS A 67 7.14 5.14 1.94
C HIS A 67 7.65 5.17 0.51
N CYS A 68 7.63 6.34 -0.11
CA CYS A 68 8.18 6.55 -1.44
C CYS A 68 9.46 7.36 -1.36
N VAL A 69 10.48 6.93 -2.06
CA VAL A 69 11.77 7.61 -2.11
C VAL A 69 12.16 7.87 -3.57
N ASN A 70 13.06 8.83 -3.80
CA ASN A 70 13.59 8.99 -5.15
C ASN A 70 14.47 7.79 -5.52
N ASP A 71 14.59 7.51 -6.82
CA ASP A 71 15.30 6.33 -7.31
C ASP A 71 16.78 6.32 -6.89
N SER A 72 17.39 7.50 -6.74
CA SER A 72 18.79 7.62 -6.32
C SER A 72 19.03 7.17 -4.88
N PHE A 73 17.99 7.25 -4.02
CA PHE A 73 18.08 6.82 -2.63
C PHE A 73 17.73 5.33 -2.46
N LEU A 74 17.02 4.74 -3.41
CA LEU A 74 16.53 3.36 -3.31
C LEU A 74 17.62 2.34 -2.95
N PRO A 75 18.84 2.39 -3.49
CA PRO A 75 19.91 1.45 -3.12
C PRO A 75 20.32 1.49 -1.64
N LYS A 76 19.97 2.57 -0.92
CA LYS A 76 20.28 2.74 0.50
C LYS A 76 19.22 2.14 1.41
N ILE A 77 18.06 1.74 0.87
CA ILE A 77 16.97 1.16 1.64
C ILE A 77 17.29 -0.32 1.91
N LYS A 78 17.22 -0.71 3.17
CA LYS A 78 17.48 -2.08 3.62
C LYS A 78 16.20 -2.90 3.68
N GLU A 79 15.11 -2.33 4.21
CA GLU A 79 13.83 -3.00 4.33
C GLU A 79 12.69 -2.00 4.26
N SER A 80 11.54 -2.45 3.75
CA SER A 80 10.27 -1.72 3.78
C SER A 80 9.18 -2.72 4.15
N LEU A 81 8.54 -2.51 5.30
CA LEU A 81 7.70 -3.50 5.96
C LEU A 81 6.30 -2.97 6.23
N ILE A 82 5.33 -3.88 6.17
CA ILE A 82 3.97 -3.67 6.68
C ILE A 82 3.86 -4.48 7.97
N LEU A 83 3.64 -3.78 9.10
CA LEU A 83 3.55 -4.42 10.42
C LEU A 83 2.09 -4.78 10.73
N ASP A 84 1.52 -5.67 9.93
CA ASP A 84 0.10 -6.00 9.94
C ASP A 84 -0.38 -6.75 11.19
N GLY A 85 0.54 -7.22 12.02
CA GLY A 85 0.22 -7.83 13.31
C GLY A 85 0.02 -6.84 14.45
N VAL A 86 0.32 -5.54 14.24
CA VAL A 86 0.16 -4.51 15.28
C VAL A 86 -1.27 -3.98 15.26
N MET A 87 -1.96 -4.11 16.39
CA MET A 87 -3.34 -3.68 16.57
C MET A 87 -3.43 -2.32 17.27
N GLY A 88 -4.63 -1.74 17.34
CA GLY A 88 -4.92 -0.48 18.06
C GLY A 88 -5.40 0.65 17.15
N SER A 89 -5.44 0.43 15.84
CA SER A 89 -5.95 1.38 14.84
C SER A 89 -6.56 0.61 13.68
N ASP A 90 -7.34 1.27 12.83
CA ASP A 90 -7.79 0.72 11.54
C ASP A 90 -6.67 0.67 10.50
N HIS A 91 -5.56 1.38 10.76
CA HIS A 91 -4.30 1.21 10.04
C HIS A 91 -3.34 0.34 10.84
N CYS A 92 -2.38 -0.29 10.16
CA CYS A 92 -1.21 -0.84 10.81
C CYS A 92 0.02 0.01 10.47
N PRO A 93 1.08 -0.03 11.29
CA PRO A 93 2.31 0.73 10.99
C PRO A 93 3.01 0.22 9.74
N VAL A 94 3.69 1.13 9.06
CA VAL A 94 4.64 0.80 8.00
C VAL A 94 6.02 1.26 8.44
N LYS A 95 7.05 0.46 8.16
CA LYS A 95 8.41 0.67 8.64
C LYS A 95 9.39 0.70 7.48
N LEU A 96 10.28 1.69 7.50
CA LEU A 96 11.37 1.83 6.54
C LEU A 96 12.70 1.77 7.29
N ILE A 97 13.62 0.93 6.81
CA ILE A 97 14.98 0.82 7.36
C ILE A 97 15.97 1.21 6.26
N TYR A 98 16.83 2.16 6.59
CA TYR A 98 17.86 2.66 5.68
C TYR A 98 19.17 2.92 6.41
#